data_748b1937a05b22a2425cfe953b189c7c
#
_entry.id   748b1937a05b22a2425cfe953b189c7c
#
_cell.length_a   1.000
_cell.length_b   1.000
_cell.length_c   1.000
_cell.angle_alpha   90.00
_cell.angle_beta   90.00
_cell.angle_gamma   90.00
#
_symmetry.space_group_name_H-M   'P 1'
#
loop_
_entity.id
_entity.type
_entity.pdbx_description
1 polymer ?
#
loop_
_entity_poly.entity_id
_entity_poly.type
_entity_poly.pdbx_seq_one_letter_code
_entity_poly.pdbx_strand_id
1 'polypeptide(L)'
;MDFGAWEGRPWSAIDRTDFDAWLSDFEDARAGVTGESTRLFMQRVGAAWDAWRATNRDALWVTHAGVIRAVWLLQKGVRCPTSAIDWPAQAIGFGELTSVEA
;
A
#
# COMPACT_ATOMS: atom_id res chain seq x y z
N MET A 1 -2.28 -3.52 4.55
CA MET A 1 -2.67 -4.36 3.39
C MET A 1 -2.88 -5.78 3.86
N ASP A 2 -3.93 -6.41 3.37
CA ASP A 2 -4.19 -7.82 3.63
C ASP A 2 -3.39 -8.68 2.64
N PHE A 3 -2.46 -9.47 3.16
CA PHE A 3 -1.61 -10.37 2.36
C PHE A 3 -2.16 -11.80 2.26
N GLY A 4 -3.37 -12.06 2.73
CA GLY A 4 -4.00 -13.37 2.60
C GLY A 4 -3.18 -14.49 3.21
N ALA A 5 -2.95 -15.56 2.45
CA ALA A 5 -2.18 -16.73 2.91
C ALA A 5 -0.71 -16.40 3.22
N TRP A 6 -0.20 -15.26 2.82
CA TRP A 6 1.17 -14.83 3.13
C TRP A 6 1.30 -14.14 4.50
N GLU A 7 0.20 -13.85 5.16
CA GLU A 7 0.21 -13.23 6.48
C GLU A 7 1.01 -14.04 7.49
N GLY A 8 1.86 -13.35 8.25
CA GLY A 8 2.68 -13.96 9.29
C GLY A 8 3.86 -14.79 8.76
N ARG A 9 4.08 -14.82 7.45
CA ARG A 9 5.19 -15.55 6.84
C ARG A 9 6.29 -14.58 6.39
N PRO A 10 7.56 -14.91 6.60
CA PRO A 10 8.65 -14.10 6.04
C PRO A 10 8.62 -14.15 4.51
N TRP A 11 9.03 -13.07 3.87
CA TRP A 11 9.07 -13.00 2.41
C TRP A 11 9.89 -14.13 1.77
N SER A 12 10.97 -14.55 2.44
CA SER A 12 11.82 -15.65 2.00
C SER A 12 11.13 -17.03 1.97
N ALA A 13 10.01 -17.18 2.70
CA ALA A 13 9.24 -18.43 2.75
C ALA A 13 8.12 -18.47 1.70
N ILE A 14 7.92 -17.40 0.93
CA ILE A 14 6.91 -17.33 -0.12
C ILE A 14 7.50 -17.95 -1.38
N ASP A 15 6.75 -18.85 -2.03
CA ASP A 15 7.14 -19.45 -3.30
C ASP A 15 7.44 -18.36 -4.34
N ARG A 16 8.60 -18.47 -4.99
CA ARG A 16 9.05 -17.45 -5.93
C ARG A 16 8.12 -17.32 -7.13
N THR A 17 7.56 -18.41 -7.61
CA THR A 17 6.61 -18.38 -8.73
C THR A 17 5.37 -17.59 -8.36
N ASP A 18 4.84 -17.76 -7.17
CA ASP A 18 3.67 -17.05 -6.67
C ASP A 18 3.99 -15.57 -6.48
N PHE A 19 5.14 -15.26 -5.93
CA PHE A 19 5.59 -13.88 -5.74
C PHE A 19 5.80 -13.15 -7.07
N ASP A 20 6.45 -13.80 -8.03
CA ASP A 20 6.70 -13.23 -9.35
C ASP A 20 5.39 -13.03 -10.13
N ALA A 21 4.43 -13.94 -10.01
CA ALA A 21 3.11 -13.79 -10.61
C ALA A 21 2.37 -12.59 -10.03
N TRP A 22 2.47 -12.37 -8.72
CA TRP A 22 1.87 -11.19 -8.08
C TRP A 22 2.52 -9.90 -8.57
N LEU A 23 3.85 -9.85 -8.67
CA LEU A 23 4.57 -8.67 -9.19
C LEU A 23 4.23 -8.38 -10.66
N SER A 24 4.01 -9.42 -11.47
CA SER A 24 3.73 -9.24 -12.90
C SER A 24 2.33 -8.70 -13.19
N ASP A 25 1.41 -8.80 -12.23
CA ASP A 25 0.06 -8.24 -12.30
C ASP A 25 -0.21 -7.45 -11.00
N PHE A 26 0.63 -6.48 -10.75
CA PHE A 26 0.69 -5.76 -9.48
C PHE A 26 -0.60 -5.04 -9.12
N GLU A 27 -1.32 -4.54 -10.10
CA GLU A 27 -2.60 -3.86 -9.85
C GLU A 27 -3.66 -4.79 -9.31
N ASP A 28 -3.83 -5.96 -9.93
CA ASP A 28 -5.04 -6.77 -9.75
C ASP A 28 -4.79 -8.15 -9.15
N ALA A 29 -3.56 -8.67 -9.18
CA ALA A 29 -3.25 -9.93 -8.51
C ALA A 29 -3.44 -9.78 -6.98
N ARG A 30 -4.11 -10.77 -6.38
CA ARG A 30 -4.31 -10.79 -4.94
C ARG A 30 -3.09 -11.36 -4.24
N ALA A 31 -2.58 -10.64 -3.25
CA ALA A 31 -1.51 -11.12 -2.41
C ALA A 31 -1.98 -12.37 -1.64
N GLY A 32 -1.16 -13.44 -1.66
CA GLY A 32 -1.50 -14.66 -0.93
C GLY A 32 -2.83 -15.28 -1.35
N VAL A 33 -3.20 -15.18 -2.61
CA VAL A 33 -4.42 -15.73 -3.23
C VAL A 33 -5.72 -15.08 -2.73
N THR A 34 -5.88 -14.90 -1.42
CA THR A 34 -7.11 -14.40 -0.79
C THR A 34 -6.99 -13.00 -0.22
N GLY A 35 -5.81 -12.38 -0.30
CA GLY A 35 -5.56 -11.05 0.22
C GLY A 35 -6.07 -9.93 -0.69
N GLU A 36 -5.65 -8.71 -0.37
CA GLU A 36 -5.97 -7.56 -1.21
C GLU A 36 -5.08 -7.54 -2.46
N SER A 37 -5.63 -7.09 -3.59
CA SER A 37 -4.82 -6.58 -4.68
C SER A 37 -4.31 -5.18 -4.34
N THR A 38 -3.31 -4.70 -5.06
CA THR A 38 -2.85 -3.32 -4.90
C THR A 38 -3.98 -2.33 -5.18
N ARG A 39 -4.80 -2.59 -6.20
CA ARG A 39 -5.97 -1.76 -6.52
C ARG A 39 -6.94 -1.68 -5.35
N LEU A 40 -7.30 -2.81 -4.74
CA LEU A 40 -8.21 -2.83 -3.59
C LEU A 40 -7.63 -2.08 -2.40
N PHE A 41 -6.34 -2.27 -2.12
CA PHE A 41 -5.63 -1.55 -1.07
C PHE A 41 -5.64 -0.05 -1.32
N MET A 42 -5.31 0.38 -2.53
CA MET A 42 -5.31 1.80 -2.90
C MET A 42 -6.70 2.43 -2.84
N GLN A 43 -7.74 1.68 -3.20
CA GLN A 43 -9.14 2.15 -3.06
C GLN A 43 -9.48 2.39 -1.59
N ARG A 44 -9.11 1.48 -0.71
CA ARG A 44 -9.39 1.60 0.73
C ARG A 44 -8.64 2.77 1.35
N VAL A 45 -7.34 2.89 1.08
CA VAL A 45 -6.53 4.01 1.58
C VAL A 45 -6.97 5.33 0.93
N GLY A 46 -7.28 5.31 -0.35
CA GLY A 46 -7.76 6.48 -1.08
C GLY A 46 -9.06 7.04 -0.53
N ALA A 47 -9.99 6.17 -0.13
CA ALA A 47 -11.24 6.61 0.50
C ALA A 47 -10.97 7.32 1.85
N ALA A 48 -10.06 6.79 2.66
CA ALA A 48 -9.66 7.43 3.92
C ALA A 48 -8.95 8.77 3.68
N TRP A 49 -8.10 8.83 2.67
CA TRP A 49 -7.41 10.06 2.26
C TRP A 49 -8.39 11.14 1.82
N ASP A 50 -9.35 10.79 0.97
CA ASP A 50 -10.35 11.73 0.49
C ASP A 50 -11.24 12.23 1.62
N ALA A 51 -11.65 11.35 2.54
CA ALA A 51 -12.46 11.71 3.70
C ALA A 51 -11.70 12.68 4.62
N TRP A 52 -10.42 12.44 4.87
CA TRP A 52 -9.60 13.35 5.67
C TRP A 52 -9.45 14.72 5.00
N ARG A 53 -9.14 14.75 3.71
CA ARG A 53 -8.99 16.00 2.98
C ARG A 53 -10.25 16.88 3.04
N ALA A 54 -11.40 16.26 3.01
CA ALA A 54 -12.68 16.96 3.10
C ALA A 54 -12.90 17.64 4.44
N THR A 55 -12.19 17.26 5.50
CA THR A 55 -12.33 17.89 6.84
C THR A 55 -11.59 19.22 6.94
N ASN A 56 -10.61 19.50 6.11
CA ASN A 56 -9.69 20.65 6.21
C ASN A 56 -9.02 20.75 7.59
N ARG A 57 -8.76 19.62 8.25
CA ARG A 57 -8.17 19.56 9.58
C ARG A 57 -6.88 18.75 9.56
N ASP A 58 -5.97 19.09 10.46
CA ASP A 58 -4.81 18.25 10.73
C ASP A 58 -5.26 16.94 11.36
N ALA A 59 -4.56 15.87 11.04
CA ALA A 59 -4.81 14.55 11.62
C ALA A 59 -3.50 13.80 11.81
N LEU A 60 -3.47 12.91 12.79
CA LEU A 60 -2.39 11.96 13.00
C LEU A 60 -2.92 10.56 12.70
N TRP A 61 -2.29 9.89 11.74
CA TRP A 61 -2.58 8.48 11.45
C TRP A 61 -1.51 7.60 12.07
N VAL A 62 -1.91 6.69 12.93
CA VAL A 62 -1.04 5.62 13.42
C VAL A 62 -1.25 4.42 12.51
N THR A 63 -0.24 4.06 11.73
CA THR A 63 -0.41 3.13 10.64
C THR A 63 0.89 2.38 10.29
N HIS A 64 0.96 1.79 9.12
CA HIS A 64 2.05 0.98 8.62
C HIS A 64 2.71 1.64 7.40
N ALA A 65 3.94 1.24 7.11
CA ALA A 65 4.73 1.78 6.00
C ALA A 65 3.99 1.71 4.65
N GLY A 66 3.24 0.64 4.39
CA GLY A 66 2.48 0.50 3.15
C GLY A 66 1.44 1.59 2.96
N VAL A 67 0.78 2.01 4.03
CA VAL A 67 -0.20 3.12 3.98
C VAL A 67 0.50 4.45 3.72
N ILE A 68 1.66 4.68 4.33
CA ILE A 68 2.45 5.90 4.07
C ILE A 68 2.85 5.98 2.59
N ARG A 69 3.31 4.88 2.01
CA ARG A 69 3.66 4.80 0.58
C ARG A 69 2.46 5.06 -0.32
N ALA A 70 1.31 4.49 0.02
CA ALA A 70 0.06 4.74 -0.69
C ALA A 70 -0.32 6.23 -0.64
N VAL A 71 -0.18 6.88 0.52
CA VAL A 71 -0.47 8.30 0.68
C VAL A 71 0.47 9.16 -0.16
N TRP A 72 1.75 8.82 -0.27
CA TRP A 72 2.66 9.53 -1.16
C TRP A 72 2.22 9.48 -2.63
N LEU A 73 1.70 8.32 -3.07
CA LEU A 73 1.14 8.19 -4.42
C LEU A 73 -0.12 9.05 -4.58
N LEU A 74 -1.03 8.98 -3.63
CA LEU A 74 -2.27 9.76 -3.64
C LEU A 74 -1.99 11.28 -3.65
N GLN A 75 -0.99 11.71 -2.90
CA GLN A 75 -0.57 13.12 -2.87
C GLN A 75 -0.12 13.60 -4.26
N LYS A 76 0.47 12.72 -5.05
CA LYS A 76 0.90 12.99 -6.43
C LYS A 76 -0.23 12.84 -7.45
N GLY A 77 -1.42 12.48 -7.02
CA GLY A 77 -2.55 12.21 -7.91
C GLY A 77 -2.59 10.82 -8.50
N VAL A 78 -1.77 9.88 -8.01
CA VAL A 78 -1.75 8.49 -8.47
C VAL A 78 -2.69 7.66 -7.62
N ARG A 79 -3.84 7.27 -8.18
CA ARG A 79 -4.86 6.51 -7.45
C ARG A 79 -4.51 5.02 -7.35
N CYS A 80 -3.81 4.47 -8.33
CA CYS A 80 -3.28 3.10 -8.30
C CYS A 80 -2.03 3.03 -9.17
N PRO A 81 -0.89 2.52 -8.65
CA PRO A 81 0.28 2.30 -9.49
C PRO A 81 0.02 1.13 -10.43
N THR A 82 0.49 1.23 -11.67
CA THR A 82 0.30 0.18 -12.69
C THR A 82 1.33 -0.94 -12.58
N SER A 83 2.45 -0.69 -11.92
CA SER A 83 3.58 -1.62 -11.85
C SER A 83 4.23 -1.54 -10.47
N ALA A 84 4.85 -2.63 -10.05
CA ALA A 84 5.59 -2.69 -8.79
C ALA A 84 6.76 -1.69 -8.74
N ILE A 85 7.33 -1.33 -9.89
CA ILE A 85 8.41 -0.34 -9.97
C ILE A 85 7.93 1.07 -9.59
N ASP A 86 6.66 1.35 -9.72
CA ASP A 86 6.05 2.63 -9.36
C ASP A 86 5.72 2.73 -7.87
N TRP A 87 5.83 1.62 -7.14
CA TRP A 87 5.63 1.62 -5.70
C TRP A 87 6.82 2.27 -5.01
N PRO A 88 6.61 3.26 -4.11
CA PRO A 88 7.73 3.93 -3.45
C PRO A 88 8.64 2.96 -2.71
N ALA A 89 9.93 3.03 -2.98
CA ALA A 89 10.93 2.13 -2.39
C ALA A 89 11.63 2.72 -1.17
N GLN A 90 11.34 3.96 -0.81
CA GLN A 90 11.98 4.64 0.32
C GLN A 90 11.73 3.88 1.62
N ALA A 91 12.77 3.64 2.38
CA ALA A 91 12.67 2.97 3.67
C ALA A 91 11.95 3.85 4.69
N ILE A 92 11.11 3.22 5.51
CA ILE A 92 10.37 3.87 6.59
C ILE A 92 10.63 3.07 7.86
N GLY A 93 11.25 3.70 8.87
CA GLY A 93 11.55 3.05 10.14
C GLY A 93 10.33 2.92 11.05
N PHE A 94 10.36 1.96 11.97
CA PHE A 94 9.32 1.81 12.98
C PHE A 94 9.30 3.05 13.89
N GLY A 95 8.10 3.54 14.19
CA GLY A 95 7.93 4.73 15.03
C GLY A 95 8.31 6.04 14.34
N GLU A 96 8.66 6.01 13.07
CA GLU A 96 9.00 7.21 12.30
C GLU A 96 7.76 8.06 12.04
N LEU A 97 7.91 9.37 12.23
CA LEU A 97 6.86 10.33 11.89
C LEU A 97 7.13 10.90 10.51
N THR A 98 6.15 10.78 9.64
CA THR A 98 6.18 11.34 8.28
C THR A 98 5.09 12.39 8.14
N SER A 99 5.46 13.58 7.72
CA SER A 99 4.49 14.67 7.48
C SER A 99 4.11 14.71 6.00
N VAL A 100 2.81 14.82 5.74
CA VAL A 100 2.26 14.89 4.40
C VAL A 100 1.21 15.99 4.35
N GLU A 101 1.22 16.77 3.29
CA GLU A 101 0.21 17.81 3.04
C GLU A 101 -0.79 17.35 1.98
N ALA A 102 -2.01 17.81 2.14
CA ALA A 102 -3.10 17.50 1.19
C ALA A 102 -2.88 18.16 -0.19
#